data_68a4cb4d83858fb18511050021181c2f
#
_entry.id   68a4cb4d83858fb18511050021181c2f
#
_cell.length_a   1.000
_cell.length_b   1.000
_cell.length_c   1.000
_cell.angle_alpha   90.00
_cell.angle_beta   90.00
_cell.angle_gamma   90.00
#
_symmetry.space_group_name_H-M   'P 1'
#
loop_
_entity.id
_entity.type
_entity.pdbx_description
1 polymer ?
#
loop_
_entity_poly.entity_id
_entity_poly.type
_entity_poly.pdbx_seq_one_letter_code
_entity_poly.pdbx_strand_id
1 'polypeptide(L)'
;MSRFCRKMCAFKAPKWGFDDERARMRLLELLGKLRKRNGKALLGLLEKLRKSGGKALLEDVGGARESRSAIMLRKTAIEGSNTVTEKLVAEVQPTEHPAFNEFVATIEALRSPDGCPWDKEQTHKSISGNMVEEAYEAVDAIEADDVPHMREELGDVLLQVVLQSQIAADAGEFTIDDVCRDVNAKIVRRHPHVFGDVVAGDANEVLDVWDQIKMAEKESADAAADAPQGLLDGVPKSFPTLKQAQKISRKAASAGFEWETVDDVWAKVDEEVVELKAAYAAAPKSANGKVDAAADPAAAAAVELEMGDVLFSLVNVARKMGVQAEEALRATCGKFRTRWAFMEGAAAGQGRRVEDLSMDEMEELWQLSKVLEGDGLG
;
A
#
# COMPACT_ATOMS: atom_id res chain seq x y z
N MET A 1 -20.76 -1.44 32.90
CA MET A 1 -19.34 -1.06 33.18
C MET A 1 -18.48 -2.28 32.88
N SER A 2 -17.74 -2.24 31.78
CA SER A 2 -16.92 -3.37 31.27
C SER A 2 -15.73 -3.66 32.21
N ARG A 3 -15.21 -4.91 32.16
CA ARG A 3 -14.01 -5.32 32.91
C ARG A 3 -12.80 -4.38 32.67
N PHE A 4 -12.78 -3.69 31.57
CA PHE A 4 -11.76 -2.69 31.19
C PHE A 4 -11.78 -1.45 32.12
N CYS A 5 -12.96 -0.97 32.48
CA CYS A 5 -13.08 0.19 33.38
C CYS A 5 -12.61 -0.12 34.82
N ARG A 6 -12.72 -1.38 35.26
CA ARG A 6 -12.27 -1.81 36.62
C ARG A 6 -10.73 -1.94 36.68
N LYS A 7 -10.07 -2.35 35.61
CA LYS A 7 -8.58 -2.43 35.56
C LYS A 7 -7.92 -1.06 35.54
N MET A 8 -8.53 -0.06 34.89
CA MET A 8 -8.02 1.32 34.90
C MET A 8 -8.21 2.03 36.25
N CYS A 9 -9.18 1.65 37.05
CA CYS A 9 -9.38 2.23 38.43
C CYS A 9 -8.41 1.67 39.45
N ALA A 10 -7.73 0.55 39.21
CA ALA A 10 -6.73 -0.06 40.08
C ALA A 10 -5.29 0.45 39.87
N PHE A 11 -5.05 1.25 38.86
CA PHE A 11 -3.75 1.86 38.63
C PHE A 11 -3.60 3.05 39.58
N LYS A 12 -2.84 2.87 40.66
CA LYS A 12 -2.35 3.98 41.51
C LYS A 12 -1.45 4.82 40.58
N ALA A 13 -1.94 6.01 40.23
CA ALA A 13 -1.21 6.96 39.42
C ALA A 13 0.19 7.23 39.99
N PRO A 14 1.27 6.96 39.28
CA PRO A 14 2.57 7.52 39.63
C PRO A 14 2.44 9.04 39.58
N LYS A 15 3.14 9.77 40.43
CA LYS A 15 3.25 11.23 40.37
C LYS A 15 4.00 11.59 39.08
N TRP A 16 3.27 11.78 37.99
CA TRP A 16 3.80 12.26 36.74
C TRP A 16 4.05 13.76 36.88
N GLY A 17 5.31 14.17 36.97
CA GLY A 17 5.66 15.55 36.72
C GLY A 17 5.36 15.88 35.27
N PHE A 18 4.53 16.88 35.02
CA PHE A 18 4.04 17.28 33.70
C PHE A 18 5.10 18.02 32.85
N ASP A 19 6.37 17.93 33.19
CA ASP A 19 7.47 18.58 32.48
C ASP A 19 8.13 17.72 31.37
N ASP A 20 7.65 16.48 31.16
CA ASP A 20 8.15 15.63 30.08
C ASP A 20 7.28 15.80 28.81
N GLU A 21 7.84 16.46 27.83
CA GLU A 21 7.24 16.73 26.51
C GLU A 21 6.83 15.42 25.78
N ARG A 22 7.58 14.33 25.98
CA ARG A 22 7.26 13.01 25.41
C ARG A 22 6.04 12.37 26.05
N ALA A 23 5.84 12.55 27.35
CA ALA A 23 4.64 12.08 28.05
C ALA A 23 3.40 12.88 27.60
N ARG A 24 3.58 14.19 27.36
CA ARG A 24 2.55 15.09 26.83
C ARG A 24 2.13 14.69 25.43
N MET A 25 3.07 14.38 24.54
CA MET A 25 2.81 13.94 23.17
C MET A 25 2.08 12.58 23.13
N ARG A 26 2.49 11.61 23.94
CA ARG A 26 1.80 10.30 24.05
C ARG A 26 0.37 10.42 24.57
N LEU A 27 0.13 11.33 25.50
CA LEU A 27 -1.23 11.58 26.00
C LEU A 27 -2.12 12.23 24.94
N LEU A 28 -1.59 13.18 24.16
CA LEU A 28 -2.29 13.83 23.05
C LEU A 28 -2.61 12.82 21.93
N GLU A 29 -1.69 11.92 21.65
CA GLU A 29 -1.90 10.83 20.69
C GLU A 29 -3.00 9.85 21.15
N LEU A 30 -2.98 9.44 22.42
CA LEU A 30 -4.01 8.60 23.03
C LEU A 30 -5.40 9.27 23.01
N LEU A 31 -5.44 10.55 23.32
CA LEU A 31 -6.68 11.34 23.26
C LEU A 31 -7.20 11.50 21.82
N GLY A 32 -6.29 11.62 20.84
CA GLY A 32 -6.60 11.63 19.41
C GLY A 32 -7.21 10.31 18.94
N LYS A 33 -6.65 9.17 19.36
CA LYS A 33 -7.17 7.83 19.06
C LYS A 33 -8.52 7.57 19.71
N LEU A 34 -8.72 8.00 20.95
CA LEU A 34 -10.01 7.90 21.67
C LEU A 34 -11.11 8.78 21.05
N ARG A 35 -10.75 9.97 20.50
CA ARG A 35 -11.69 10.86 19.82
C ARG A 35 -12.27 10.26 18.55
N LYS A 36 -11.47 9.50 17.79
CA LYS A 36 -11.92 8.82 16.57
C LYS A 36 -12.88 7.65 16.87
N ARG A 37 -12.82 7.04 18.06
CA ARG A 37 -13.53 5.79 18.40
C ARG A 37 -14.77 5.93 19.26
N ASN A 38 -14.84 6.88 20.19
CA ASN A 38 -15.99 6.98 21.08
C ASN A 38 -16.11 8.36 21.74
N GLY A 39 -16.83 9.29 21.11
CA GLY A 39 -16.98 10.68 21.56
C GLY A 39 -17.55 10.84 22.99
N LYS A 40 -18.36 9.89 23.49
CA LYS A 40 -18.91 9.92 24.86
C LYS A 40 -17.87 9.55 25.92
N ALA A 41 -16.97 8.61 25.63
CA ALA A 41 -15.88 8.23 26.54
C ALA A 41 -14.84 9.34 26.67
N LEU A 42 -14.56 10.06 25.56
CA LEU A 42 -13.66 11.21 25.54
C LEU A 42 -14.19 12.37 26.37
N LEU A 43 -15.49 12.69 26.28
CA LEU A 43 -16.11 13.74 27.09
C LEU A 43 -16.00 13.44 28.61
N GLY A 44 -16.21 12.19 29.02
CA GLY A 44 -16.05 11.78 30.41
C GLY A 44 -14.60 11.89 30.93
N LEU A 45 -13.62 11.64 30.07
CA LEU A 45 -12.19 11.76 30.40
C LEU A 45 -11.76 13.24 30.48
N LEU A 46 -12.20 14.07 29.54
CA LEU A 46 -11.96 15.51 29.51
C LEU A 46 -12.57 16.23 30.73
N GLU A 47 -13.75 15.79 31.18
CA GLU A 47 -14.41 16.32 32.37
C GLU A 47 -13.64 15.96 33.66
N LYS A 48 -13.05 14.76 33.72
CA LYS A 48 -12.17 14.34 34.83
C LYS A 48 -10.84 15.11 34.84
N LEU A 49 -10.24 15.34 33.66
CA LEU A 49 -9.00 16.13 33.52
C LEU A 49 -9.22 17.61 33.88
N ARG A 50 -10.40 18.18 33.54
CA ARG A 50 -10.75 19.55 33.95
C ARG A 50 -10.88 19.70 35.45
N LYS A 51 -11.37 18.67 36.13
CA LYS A 51 -11.52 18.65 37.62
C LYS A 51 -10.17 18.45 38.32
N SER A 52 -9.13 17.93 37.64
CA SER A 52 -7.81 17.68 38.22
C SER A 52 -6.76 18.78 37.94
N GLY A 53 -7.17 19.96 37.49
CA GLY A 53 -6.28 21.13 37.37
C GLY A 53 -5.56 21.30 36.01
N GLY A 54 -5.88 20.49 35.01
CA GLY A 54 -5.24 20.50 33.68
C GLY A 54 -5.79 21.52 32.68
N LYS A 55 -5.98 22.78 33.07
CA LYS A 55 -6.55 23.83 32.20
C LYS A 55 -5.74 24.12 30.94
N ALA A 56 -4.43 24.08 31.00
CA ALA A 56 -3.53 24.41 29.89
C ALA A 56 -3.54 23.38 28.74
N LEU A 57 -4.02 22.15 28.97
CA LEU A 57 -4.06 21.09 27.96
C LEU A 57 -5.32 21.14 27.06
N LEU A 58 -6.36 21.87 27.48
CA LEU A 58 -7.65 21.92 26.78
C LEU A 58 -7.71 23.01 25.69
N GLU A 59 -6.86 24.02 25.76
CA GLU A 59 -6.84 25.11 24.76
C GLU A 59 -6.17 24.67 23.45
N ASP A 60 -5.19 23.76 23.48
CA ASP A 60 -4.50 23.22 22.29
C ASP A 60 -5.37 22.27 21.44
N VAL A 61 -6.39 21.64 22.03
CA VAL A 61 -7.28 20.70 21.30
C VAL A 61 -8.40 21.40 20.52
N GLY A 62 -8.65 22.67 20.81
CA GLY A 62 -9.72 23.50 20.19
C GLY A 62 -9.33 24.12 18.85
N GLY A 63 -8.05 24.36 18.58
CA GLY A 63 -7.56 25.15 17.45
C GLY A 63 -7.48 24.47 16.09
N ALA A 64 -7.72 23.16 15.99
CA ALA A 64 -7.52 22.39 14.75
C ALA A 64 -8.80 22.19 13.92
N ARG A 65 -9.75 23.15 13.93
CA ARG A 65 -11.10 22.92 13.36
C ARG A 65 -11.50 23.81 12.17
N GLU A 66 -10.61 24.34 11.36
CA GLU A 66 -11.05 25.21 10.25
C GLU A 66 -10.53 24.90 8.83
N SER A 67 -9.94 23.74 8.54
CA SER A 67 -9.40 23.53 7.17
C SER A 67 -10.08 22.44 6.32
N ARG A 68 -11.10 21.72 6.78
CA ARG A 68 -11.76 20.65 5.98
C ARG A 68 -13.25 20.81 5.68
N SER A 69 -13.92 21.82 6.14
CA SER A 69 -15.37 22.01 5.92
C SER A 69 -15.73 23.03 4.84
N ALA A 70 -14.78 23.73 4.23
CA ALA A 70 -15.04 24.74 3.21
C ALA A 70 -15.19 24.19 1.78
N ILE A 71 -14.87 22.91 1.54
CA ILE A 71 -14.91 22.30 0.19
C ILE A 71 -16.24 21.61 -0.11
N MET A 72 -17.11 21.40 0.88
CA MET A 72 -18.31 20.56 0.69
C MET A 72 -19.65 21.29 0.58
N LEU A 73 -19.69 22.61 0.48
CA LEU A 73 -20.95 23.37 0.43
C LEU A 73 -21.01 24.39 -0.72
N ARG A 74 -20.77 23.95 -1.95
CA ARG A 74 -21.26 24.64 -3.16
C ARG A 74 -21.64 23.65 -4.26
N LYS A 75 -22.54 22.72 -3.96
CA LYS A 75 -23.30 21.96 -4.95
C LYS A 75 -24.78 22.31 -4.79
N THR A 76 -25.19 23.47 -5.32
CA THR A 76 -26.59 23.69 -5.70
C THR A 76 -26.65 24.78 -6.77
N ALA A 77 -27.23 24.37 -7.86
CA ALA A 77 -27.81 25.20 -8.93
C ALA A 77 -26.84 25.96 -9.86
N ILE A 78 -26.61 25.37 -11.04
CA ILE A 78 -26.76 26.15 -12.29
C ILE A 78 -27.15 25.13 -13.39
N GLU A 79 -28.35 25.26 -13.92
CA GLU A 79 -28.77 24.69 -15.20
C GLU A 79 -28.10 25.44 -16.35
N GLY A 80 -27.65 24.72 -17.38
CA GLY A 80 -27.39 25.29 -18.70
C GLY A 80 -25.97 25.19 -19.22
N SER A 81 -25.76 24.25 -20.19
CA SER A 81 -24.87 24.42 -21.36
C SER A 81 -23.36 24.36 -21.23
N ASN A 82 -22.78 23.35 -21.89
CA ASN A 82 -21.45 23.26 -22.60
C ASN A 82 -20.18 23.99 -22.11
N THR A 83 -20.08 24.40 -20.85
CA THR A 83 -18.94 25.19 -20.35
C THR A 83 -18.30 24.67 -19.07
N VAL A 84 -18.67 23.45 -18.61
CA VAL A 84 -18.19 22.92 -17.31
C VAL A 84 -16.74 22.50 -17.37
N THR A 85 -16.30 21.95 -18.49
CA THR A 85 -14.94 21.40 -18.64
C THR A 85 -13.88 22.50 -18.75
N GLU A 86 -14.15 23.54 -19.54
CA GLU A 86 -13.27 24.71 -19.63
C GLU A 86 -13.25 25.54 -18.33
N LYS A 87 -14.35 25.54 -17.57
CA LYS A 87 -14.43 26.25 -16.29
C LYS A 87 -13.64 25.56 -15.17
N LEU A 88 -13.68 24.22 -15.05
CA LEU A 88 -12.92 23.52 -13.99
C LEU A 88 -11.40 23.59 -14.22
N VAL A 89 -10.94 23.52 -15.47
CA VAL A 89 -9.53 23.70 -15.81
C VAL A 89 -9.10 25.17 -15.71
N ALA A 90 -9.99 26.12 -16.01
CA ALA A 90 -9.71 27.55 -15.90
C ALA A 90 -9.79 28.09 -14.44
N GLU A 91 -10.51 27.42 -13.54
CA GLU A 91 -10.59 27.79 -12.11
C GLU A 91 -9.43 27.21 -11.29
N VAL A 92 -8.72 26.17 -11.75
CA VAL A 92 -7.48 25.68 -11.14
C VAL A 92 -6.36 26.61 -11.62
N GLN A 93 -6.07 27.66 -10.85
CA GLN A 93 -4.86 28.46 -11.07
C GLN A 93 -3.65 27.54 -10.99
N PRO A 94 -2.74 27.55 -11.99
CA PRO A 94 -1.50 26.79 -11.89
C PRO A 94 -0.76 27.26 -10.65
N THR A 95 -0.61 26.39 -9.66
CA THR A 95 0.23 26.66 -8.50
C THR A 95 1.68 26.53 -8.96
N GLU A 96 2.46 27.58 -8.77
CA GLU A 96 3.90 27.50 -8.99
C GLU A 96 4.52 26.55 -7.96
N HIS A 97 5.32 25.62 -8.45
CA HIS A 97 6.07 24.67 -7.61
C HIS A 97 7.58 24.94 -7.76
N PRO A 98 8.10 26.08 -7.25
CA PRO A 98 9.49 26.46 -7.45
C PRO A 98 10.48 25.43 -6.91
N ALA A 99 10.16 24.77 -5.80
CA ALA A 99 10.99 23.71 -5.21
C ALA A 99 11.12 22.48 -6.15
N PHE A 100 10.09 22.16 -6.95
CA PHE A 100 10.20 21.10 -7.94
C PHE A 100 11.15 21.48 -9.07
N ASN A 101 11.06 22.71 -9.59
CA ASN A 101 11.96 23.18 -10.63
C ASN A 101 13.41 23.27 -10.14
N GLU A 102 13.63 23.72 -8.90
CA GLU A 102 14.94 23.72 -8.26
C GLU A 102 15.52 22.30 -8.13
N PHE A 103 14.66 21.34 -7.75
CA PHE A 103 15.06 19.95 -7.66
C PHE A 103 15.45 19.35 -9.02
N VAL A 104 14.66 19.60 -10.08
CA VAL A 104 14.99 19.18 -11.44
C VAL A 104 16.35 19.75 -11.87
N ALA A 105 16.58 21.06 -11.66
CA ALA A 105 17.85 21.70 -11.99
C ALA A 105 19.02 21.10 -11.17
N THR A 106 18.79 20.68 -9.92
CA THR A 106 19.80 20.01 -9.11
C THR A 106 20.22 18.68 -9.74
N ILE A 107 19.27 17.87 -10.21
CA ILE A 107 19.57 16.58 -10.86
C ILE A 107 20.28 16.80 -12.21
N GLU A 108 19.87 17.80 -12.97
CA GLU A 108 20.58 18.20 -14.20
C GLU A 108 22.04 18.57 -13.91
N ALA A 109 22.28 19.38 -12.86
CA ALA A 109 23.62 19.77 -12.45
C ALA A 109 24.49 18.59 -12.02
N LEU A 110 23.92 17.59 -11.29
CA LEU A 110 24.64 16.37 -10.91
C LEU A 110 25.11 15.55 -12.11
N ARG A 111 24.36 15.55 -13.19
CA ARG A 111 24.70 14.82 -14.42
C ARG A 111 25.47 15.65 -15.46
N SER A 112 25.67 16.94 -15.21
CA SER A 112 26.44 17.82 -16.09
C SER A 112 27.91 17.36 -16.23
N PRO A 113 28.69 17.83 -17.22
CA PRO A 113 30.09 17.45 -17.39
C PRO A 113 30.94 17.62 -16.14
N ASP A 114 30.70 18.68 -15.38
CA ASP A 114 31.41 19.01 -14.13
C ASP A 114 30.67 18.47 -12.87
N GLY A 115 29.60 17.71 -13.06
CA GLY A 115 28.77 17.16 -11.98
C GLY A 115 29.38 15.92 -11.30
N CYS A 116 28.54 15.19 -10.59
CA CYS A 116 28.93 14.01 -9.82
C CYS A 116 29.35 12.84 -10.74
N PRO A 117 30.55 12.29 -10.56
CA PRO A 117 31.01 11.14 -11.39
C PRO A 117 30.09 9.94 -11.30
N TRP A 118 29.54 9.65 -10.10
CA TRP A 118 28.66 8.51 -9.90
C TRP A 118 27.32 8.69 -10.64
N ASP A 119 26.68 9.85 -10.53
CA ASP A 119 25.41 10.13 -11.19
C ASP A 119 25.53 10.10 -12.72
N LYS A 120 26.66 10.56 -13.26
CA LYS A 120 26.95 10.52 -14.70
C LYS A 120 27.06 9.11 -15.28
N GLU A 121 27.54 8.15 -14.48
CA GLU A 121 27.69 6.75 -14.90
C GLU A 121 26.36 5.99 -14.87
N GLN A 122 25.32 6.52 -14.19
CA GLN A 122 24.05 5.83 -14.09
C GLN A 122 23.33 5.73 -15.43
N THR A 123 22.69 4.59 -15.63
CA THR A 123 21.84 4.27 -16.78
C THR A 123 20.45 3.90 -16.30
N HIS A 124 19.45 3.88 -17.19
CA HIS A 124 18.11 3.40 -16.88
C HIS A 124 18.10 2.03 -16.17
N LYS A 125 19.00 1.14 -16.58
CA LYS A 125 19.07 -0.22 -16.01
C LYS A 125 19.77 -0.26 -14.66
N SER A 126 20.85 0.54 -14.46
CA SER A 126 21.62 0.47 -13.22
C SER A 126 20.82 0.92 -11.99
N ILE A 127 19.87 1.86 -12.16
CA ILE A 127 19.06 2.41 -11.08
C ILE A 127 17.61 1.90 -11.09
N SER A 128 17.26 0.95 -11.96
CA SER A 128 15.89 0.41 -12.02
C SER A 128 15.49 -0.31 -10.74
N GLY A 129 16.44 -0.93 -10.04
CA GLY A 129 16.23 -1.58 -8.75
C GLY A 129 15.83 -0.59 -7.67
N ASN A 130 16.51 0.56 -7.59
CA ASN A 130 16.23 1.60 -6.61
C ASN A 130 14.77 2.11 -6.71
N MET A 131 14.26 2.29 -7.94
CA MET A 131 12.85 2.70 -8.12
C MET A 131 11.85 1.72 -7.48
N VAL A 132 12.15 0.42 -7.45
CA VAL A 132 11.31 -0.59 -6.80
C VAL A 132 11.48 -0.53 -5.28
N GLU A 133 12.71 -0.35 -4.80
CA GLU A 133 13.05 -0.23 -3.39
C GLU A 133 12.33 0.97 -2.76
N GLU A 134 12.53 2.18 -3.29
CA GLU A 134 11.87 3.39 -2.81
C GLU A 134 10.33 3.29 -2.86
N ALA A 135 9.79 2.62 -3.88
CA ALA A 135 8.34 2.39 -3.95
C ALA A 135 7.84 1.49 -2.80
N TYR A 136 8.63 0.50 -2.35
CA TYR A 136 8.27 -0.33 -1.21
C TYR A 136 8.44 0.41 0.11
N GLU A 137 9.50 1.20 0.28
CA GLU A 137 9.72 2.01 1.49
C GLU A 137 8.62 3.05 1.66
N ALA A 138 8.21 3.71 0.56
CA ALA A 138 7.05 4.58 0.56
C ALA A 138 5.75 3.86 0.97
N VAL A 139 5.53 2.63 0.51
CA VAL A 139 4.36 1.82 0.91
C VAL A 139 4.44 1.45 2.39
N ASP A 140 5.59 1.03 2.90
CA ASP A 140 5.78 0.69 4.31
C ASP A 140 5.51 1.90 5.22
N ALA A 141 6.00 3.09 4.84
CA ALA A 141 5.72 4.35 5.56
C ALA A 141 4.23 4.74 5.54
N ILE A 142 3.53 4.52 4.41
CA ILE A 142 2.08 4.73 4.28
C ILE A 142 1.30 3.75 5.17
N GLU A 143 1.65 2.47 5.17
CA GLU A 143 0.98 1.44 5.98
C GLU A 143 1.21 1.67 7.49
N ALA A 144 2.37 2.23 7.86
CA ALA A 144 2.68 2.60 9.24
C ALA A 144 2.01 3.91 9.72
N ASP A 145 1.30 4.65 8.85
CA ASP A 145 0.80 6.01 9.14
C ASP A 145 1.94 6.97 9.59
N ASP A 146 3.20 6.70 9.19
CA ASP A 146 4.36 7.53 9.52
C ASP A 146 4.51 8.68 8.52
N VAL A 147 3.87 9.81 8.83
CA VAL A 147 3.83 10.98 7.93
C VAL A 147 5.20 11.59 7.64
N PRO A 148 6.14 11.74 8.61
CA PRO A 148 7.49 12.20 8.31
C PRO A 148 8.24 11.29 7.34
N HIS A 149 8.25 9.99 7.59
CA HIS A 149 8.91 8.98 6.75
C HIS A 149 8.24 8.88 5.37
N MET A 150 6.89 8.84 5.31
CA MET A 150 6.17 8.86 4.03
C MET A 150 6.55 10.07 3.16
N ARG A 151 6.82 11.25 3.75
CA ARG A 151 7.26 12.43 2.99
C ARG A 151 8.68 12.25 2.44
N GLU A 152 9.56 11.60 3.21
CA GLU A 152 10.93 11.27 2.82
C GLU A 152 10.87 10.30 1.63
N GLU A 153 10.21 9.17 1.77
CA GLU A 153 10.15 8.11 0.76
C GLU A 153 9.44 8.55 -0.54
N LEU A 154 8.40 9.38 -0.44
CA LEU A 154 7.80 9.99 -1.64
C LEU A 154 8.77 10.92 -2.35
N GLY A 155 9.71 11.55 -1.63
CA GLY A 155 10.81 12.32 -2.19
C GLY A 155 11.78 11.43 -2.96
N ASP A 156 12.11 10.26 -2.43
CA ASP A 156 13.03 9.31 -3.05
C ASP A 156 12.41 8.62 -4.27
N VAL A 157 11.12 8.30 -4.24
CA VAL A 157 10.38 7.89 -5.45
C VAL A 157 10.42 8.99 -6.53
N LEU A 158 10.21 10.27 -6.15
CA LEU A 158 10.28 11.39 -7.06
C LEU A 158 11.71 11.57 -7.63
N LEU A 159 12.74 11.37 -6.81
CA LEU A 159 14.14 11.37 -7.24
C LEU A 159 14.36 10.34 -8.35
N GLN A 160 13.87 9.12 -8.21
CA GLN A 160 14.00 8.10 -9.24
C GLN A 160 13.33 8.52 -10.56
N VAL A 161 12.16 9.16 -10.49
CA VAL A 161 11.46 9.65 -11.70
C VAL A 161 12.24 10.76 -12.39
N VAL A 162 12.73 11.76 -11.65
CA VAL A 162 13.46 12.89 -12.20
C VAL A 162 14.84 12.45 -12.75
N LEU A 163 15.56 11.58 -12.02
CA LEU A 163 16.86 11.06 -12.46
C LEU A 163 16.73 10.20 -13.74
N GLN A 164 15.72 9.33 -13.83
CA GLN A 164 15.42 8.57 -15.03
C GLN A 164 15.11 9.51 -16.22
N SER A 165 14.34 10.56 -15.97
CA SER A 165 14.00 11.55 -17.02
C SER A 165 15.22 12.36 -17.46
N GLN A 166 16.16 12.64 -16.55
CA GLN A 166 17.40 13.32 -16.90
C GLN A 166 18.34 12.42 -17.72
N ILE A 167 18.40 11.11 -17.39
CA ILE A 167 19.15 10.14 -18.20
C ILE A 167 18.62 10.11 -19.64
N ALA A 168 17.29 10.11 -19.79
CA ALA A 168 16.65 10.15 -21.11
C ALA A 168 16.92 11.48 -21.85
N ALA A 169 16.88 12.61 -21.15
CA ALA A 169 17.18 13.93 -21.71
C ALA A 169 18.64 14.02 -22.18
N ASP A 170 19.60 13.48 -21.42
CA ASP A 170 21.02 13.40 -21.83
C ASP A 170 21.20 12.56 -23.12
N ALA A 171 20.34 11.55 -23.31
CA ALA A 171 20.32 10.72 -24.53
C ALA A 171 19.51 11.34 -25.66
N GLY A 172 18.80 12.45 -25.44
CA GLY A 172 17.94 13.10 -26.42
C GLY A 172 16.65 12.34 -26.72
N GLU A 173 16.18 11.52 -25.77
CA GLU A 173 14.98 10.68 -25.92
C GLU A 173 13.70 11.43 -25.49
N PHE A 174 13.60 11.85 -24.23
CA PHE A 174 12.49 12.62 -23.66
C PHE A 174 12.94 13.38 -22.40
N THR A 175 12.11 14.31 -21.94
CA THR A 175 12.34 15.16 -20.75
C THR A 175 11.33 14.87 -19.66
N ILE A 176 11.56 15.41 -18.44
CA ILE A 176 10.57 15.37 -17.34
C ILE A 176 9.26 16.07 -17.74
N ASP A 177 9.31 17.13 -18.57
CA ASP A 177 8.12 17.81 -19.06
C ASP A 177 7.29 16.90 -19.98
N ASP A 178 7.92 16.04 -20.77
CA ASP A 178 7.21 15.07 -21.61
C ASP A 178 6.51 14.03 -20.73
N VAL A 179 7.20 13.52 -19.70
CA VAL A 179 6.60 12.61 -18.72
C VAL A 179 5.37 13.25 -18.04
N CYS A 180 5.50 14.49 -17.57
CA CYS A 180 4.41 15.22 -16.95
C CYS A 180 3.25 15.47 -17.92
N ARG A 181 3.55 15.87 -19.16
CA ARG A 181 2.53 16.13 -20.19
C ARG A 181 1.75 14.88 -20.55
N ASP A 182 2.45 13.76 -20.74
CA ASP A 182 1.82 12.50 -21.12
C ASP A 182 0.94 11.93 -20.01
N VAL A 183 1.41 11.96 -18.76
CA VAL A 183 0.59 11.48 -17.63
C VAL A 183 -0.60 12.39 -17.41
N ASN A 184 -0.45 13.72 -17.53
CA ASN A 184 -1.55 14.66 -17.40
C ASN A 184 -2.62 14.43 -18.49
N ALA A 185 -2.22 14.33 -19.76
CA ALA A 185 -3.13 14.03 -20.86
C ALA A 185 -3.88 12.71 -20.66
N LYS A 186 -3.18 11.68 -20.16
CA LYS A 186 -3.76 10.39 -19.83
C LYS A 186 -4.79 10.50 -18.71
N ILE A 187 -4.50 11.22 -17.63
CA ILE A 187 -5.42 11.41 -16.50
C ILE A 187 -6.65 12.18 -16.92
N VAL A 188 -6.51 13.29 -17.64
CA VAL A 188 -7.63 14.09 -18.17
C VAL A 188 -8.54 13.19 -19.04
N ARG A 189 -7.98 12.48 -19.99
CA ARG A 189 -8.75 11.62 -20.91
C ARG A 189 -9.50 10.49 -20.17
N ARG A 190 -8.93 9.93 -19.11
CA ARG A 190 -9.53 8.82 -18.34
C ARG A 190 -10.51 9.28 -17.27
N HIS A 191 -10.72 10.59 -17.10
CA HIS A 191 -11.67 11.16 -16.15
C HIS A 191 -12.71 12.05 -16.86
N PRO A 192 -13.45 11.53 -17.87
CA PRO A 192 -14.43 12.34 -18.61
C PRO A 192 -15.62 12.78 -17.73
N HIS A 193 -15.81 12.16 -16.57
CA HIS A 193 -16.78 12.59 -15.56
C HIS A 193 -16.33 13.83 -14.76
N VAL A 194 -15.04 14.23 -14.86
CA VAL A 194 -14.49 15.45 -14.26
C VAL A 194 -14.16 16.48 -15.33
N PHE A 195 -13.56 16.05 -16.44
CA PHE A 195 -13.03 16.90 -17.50
C PHE A 195 -13.86 16.84 -18.81
N GLY A 196 -14.98 16.14 -18.83
CA GLY A 196 -15.89 15.98 -19.96
C GLY A 196 -17.34 15.92 -19.53
N ASP A 197 -18.20 15.38 -20.38
CA ASP A 197 -19.67 15.41 -20.24
C ASP A 197 -20.24 14.09 -19.68
N VAL A 198 -19.41 13.12 -19.31
CA VAL A 198 -19.86 11.84 -18.75
C VAL A 198 -20.27 12.03 -17.29
N VAL A 199 -21.42 11.48 -16.92
CA VAL A 199 -21.88 11.50 -15.52
C VAL A 199 -21.58 10.15 -14.90
N ALA A 200 -20.88 10.14 -13.76
CA ALA A 200 -20.69 8.97 -12.92
C ALA A 200 -21.13 9.32 -11.49
N GLY A 201 -22.08 8.55 -10.96
CA GLY A 201 -22.73 8.84 -9.68
C GLY A 201 -21.98 8.25 -8.48
N ASP A 202 -21.18 7.20 -8.68
CA ASP A 202 -20.41 6.55 -7.62
C ASP A 202 -19.04 6.06 -8.12
N ALA A 203 -18.23 5.53 -7.18
CA ALA A 203 -16.88 5.06 -7.46
C ALA A 203 -16.84 3.84 -8.40
N ASN A 204 -17.87 3.00 -8.42
CA ASN A 204 -17.92 1.81 -9.28
C ASN A 204 -18.18 2.23 -10.74
N GLU A 205 -19.12 3.13 -10.96
CA GLU A 205 -19.38 3.71 -12.28
C GLU A 205 -18.13 4.41 -12.86
N VAL A 206 -17.34 5.08 -12.00
CA VAL A 206 -16.05 5.67 -12.39
C VAL A 206 -15.07 4.61 -12.85
N LEU A 207 -14.97 3.47 -12.13
CA LEU A 207 -14.09 2.37 -12.50
C LEU A 207 -14.51 1.70 -13.82
N ASP A 208 -15.80 1.53 -14.04
CA ASP A 208 -16.33 0.99 -15.29
C ASP A 208 -16.02 1.88 -16.50
N VAL A 209 -16.21 3.18 -16.37
CA VAL A 209 -15.82 4.17 -17.38
C VAL A 209 -14.32 4.14 -17.66
N TRP A 210 -13.51 4.04 -16.60
CA TRP A 210 -12.06 3.97 -16.71
C TRP A 210 -11.57 2.71 -17.43
N ASP A 211 -12.17 1.56 -17.13
CA ASP A 211 -11.85 0.29 -17.78
C ASP A 211 -12.28 0.29 -19.26
N GLN A 212 -13.46 0.84 -19.61
CA GLN A 212 -13.91 1.00 -20.99
C GLN A 212 -12.94 1.86 -21.81
N ILE A 213 -12.53 3.03 -21.30
CA ILE A 213 -11.59 3.92 -21.98
C ILE A 213 -10.24 3.22 -22.18
N LYS A 214 -9.75 2.51 -21.18
CA LYS A 214 -8.51 1.77 -21.25
C LYS A 214 -8.53 0.62 -22.26
N MET A 215 -9.68 -0.04 -22.42
CA MET A 215 -9.87 -1.06 -23.45
C MET A 215 -9.84 -0.43 -24.85
N ALA A 216 -10.55 0.67 -25.06
CA ALA A 216 -10.56 1.41 -26.33
C ALA A 216 -9.17 1.97 -26.70
N GLU A 217 -8.39 2.47 -25.72
CA GLU A 217 -7.00 2.88 -25.92
C GLU A 217 -6.12 1.73 -26.40
N LYS A 218 -6.32 0.55 -25.81
CA LYS A 218 -5.58 -0.65 -26.19
C LYS A 218 -5.94 -1.11 -27.60
N GLU A 219 -7.22 -1.17 -27.94
CA GLU A 219 -7.68 -1.52 -29.29
C GLU A 219 -7.10 -0.58 -30.36
N SER A 220 -7.04 0.72 -30.04
CA SER A 220 -6.45 1.73 -30.94
C SER A 220 -4.95 1.54 -31.10
N ALA A 221 -4.22 1.19 -30.01
CA ALA A 221 -2.79 0.94 -30.02
C ALA A 221 -2.47 -0.38 -30.78
N ASP A 222 -3.25 -1.43 -30.55
CA ASP A 222 -3.10 -2.72 -31.21
C ASP A 222 -3.40 -2.61 -32.74
N ALA A 223 -4.33 -1.73 -33.13
CA ALA A 223 -4.63 -1.47 -34.54
C ALA A 223 -3.51 -0.68 -35.25
N ALA A 224 -2.70 0.05 -34.52
CA ALA A 224 -1.57 0.81 -35.05
C ALA A 224 -0.23 0.05 -34.99
N ALA A 225 -0.18 -1.10 -34.35
CA ALA A 225 1.03 -1.90 -34.19
C ALA A 225 1.25 -2.85 -35.39
N ASP A 226 2.51 -3.01 -35.80
CA ASP A 226 2.93 -3.93 -36.87
C ASP A 226 2.68 -5.43 -36.53
N ALA A 227 2.46 -5.74 -35.27
CA ALA A 227 2.07 -7.06 -34.78
C ALA A 227 1.11 -6.93 -33.58
N PRO A 228 0.02 -7.71 -33.51
CA PRO A 228 -0.91 -7.68 -32.38
C PRO A 228 -0.20 -8.15 -31.10
N GLN A 229 -0.24 -7.33 -30.06
CA GLN A 229 0.24 -7.73 -28.74
C GLN A 229 -0.68 -8.77 -28.12
N GLY A 230 -0.10 -9.82 -27.56
CA GLY A 230 -0.84 -10.80 -26.79
C GLY A 230 -1.56 -10.17 -25.58
N LEU A 231 -2.69 -10.74 -25.20
CA LEU A 231 -3.50 -10.22 -24.08
C LEU A 231 -2.67 -10.02 -22.81
N LEU A 232 -1.72 -10.90 -22.55
CA LEU A 232 -0.89 -10.93 -21.34
C LEU A 232 0.41 -10.14 -21.43
N ASP A 233 0.83 -9.71 -22.62
CA ASP A 233 2.13 -9.02 -22.85
C ASP A 233 2.23 -7.71 -22.07
N GLY A 234 1.08 -7.05 -21.83
CA GLY A 234 1.02 -5.84 -20.99
C GLY A 234 1.04 -6.09 -19.49
N VAL A 235 1.37 -7.29 -18.99
CA VAL A 235 1.59 -7.56 -17.57
C VAL A 235 3.10 -7.50 -17.31
N PRO A 236 3.60 -6.53 -16.52
CA PRO A 236 5.03 -6.43 -16.27
C PRO A 236 5.56 -7.67 -15.55
N LYS A 237 6.64 -8.26 -16.07
CA LYS A 237 7.32 -9.42 -15.48
C LYS A 237 8.04 -9.08 -14.17
N SER A 238 8.30 -7.80 -13.92
CA SER A 238 8.93 -7.28 -12.70
C SER A 238 7.96 -7.10 -11.53
N PHE A 239 6.67 -7.32 -11.73
CA PHE A 239 5.72 -7.23 -10.62
C PHE A 239 5.97 -8.30 -9.57
N PRO A 240 5.66 -8.02 -8.28
CA PRO A 240 5.53 -9.06 -7.25
C PRO A 240 4.65 -10.18 -7.77
N THR A 241 5.04 -11.43 -7.51
CA THR A 241 4.48 -12.59 -8.24
C THR A 241 2.98 -12.78 -8.00
N LEU A 242 2.48 -12.53 -6.79
CA LEU A 242 1.03 -12.60 -6.53
C LEU A 242 0.27 -11.50 -7.28
N LYS A 243 0.82 -10.29 -7.37
CA LYS A 243 0.25 -9.19 -8.14
C LYS A 243 0.27 -9.48 -9.65
N GLN A 244 1.36 -10.12 -10.14
CA GLN A 244 1.46 -10.58 -11.52
C GLN A 244 0.38 -11.62 -11.81
N ALA A 245 0.25 -12.67 -10.97
CA ALA A 245 -0.76 -13.72 -11.09
C ALA A 245 -2.18 -13.14 -11.09
N GLN A 246 -2.49 -12.20 -10.18
CA GLN A 246 -3.80 -11.55 -10.12
C GLN A 246 -4.11 -10.72 -11.37
N LYS A 247 -3.11 -10.05 -11.95
CA LYS A 247 -3.29 -9.31 -13.22
C LYS A 247 -3.46 -10.23 -14.42
N ILE A 248 -2.71 -11.33 -14.50
CA ILE A 248 -2.86 -12.35 -15.53
C ILE A 248 -4.27 -12.93 -15.48
N SER A 249 -4.69 -13.37 -14.31
CA SER A 249 -6.02 -13.93 -14.07
C SER A 249 -7.15 -12.95 -14.42
N ARG A 250 -7.05 -11.68 -14.04
CA ARG A 250 -8.04 -10.64 -14.39
C ARG A 250 -8.16 -10.44 -15.89
N LYS A 251 -7.02 -10.43 -16.60
CA LYS A 251 -7.02 -10.30 -18.06
C LYS A 251 -7.64 -11.53 -18.74
N ALA A 252 -7.33 -12.74 -18.28
CA ALA A 252 -7.94 -13.96 -18.77
C ALA A 252 -9.46 -13.96 -18.56
N ALA A 253 -9.91 -13.55 -17.37
CA ALA A 253 -11.33 -13.41 -17.05
C ALA A 253 -12.03 -12.39 -17.96
N SER A 254 -11.42 -11.25 -18.27
CA SER A 254 -11.99 -10.26 -19.20
C SER A 254 -12.12 -10.77 -20.64
N ALA A 255 -11.38 -11.81 -21.01
CA ALA A 255 -11.51 -12.50 -22.30
C ALA A 255 -12.53 -13.67 -22.29
N GLY A 256 -13.23 -13.88 -21.18
CA GLY A 256 -14.22 -14.94 -21.01
C GLY A 256 -13.67 -16.23 -20.38
N PHE A 257 -12.37 -16.28 -20.03
CA PHE A 257 -11.80 -17.42 -19.29
C PHE A 257 -11.98 -17.20 -17.79
N GLU A 258 -13.19 -17.44 -17.30
CA GLU A 258 -13.61 -17.13 -15.94
C GLU A 258 -14.49 -18.25 -15.34
N TRP A 259 -14.34 -18.49 -14.04
CA TRP A 259 -15.24 -19.34 -13.25
C TRP A 259 -16.58 -18.62 -12.99
N GLU A 260 -17.66 -19.36 -12.89
CA GLU A 260 -18.97 -18.77 -12.58
C GLU A 260 -19.01 -18.24 -11.14
N THR A 261 -18.59 -19.05 -10.18
CA THR A 261 -18.71 -18.75 -8.76
C THR A 261 -17.35 -18.81 -8.06
N VAL A 262 -17.28 -18.27 -6.84
CA VAL A 262 -16.10 -18.43 -5.96
C VAL A 262 -15.93 -19.87 -5.50
N ASP A 263 -17.03 -20.64 -5.37
CA ASP A 263 -16.98 -22.03 -4.95
C ASP A 263 -16.32 -22.92 -6.01
N ASP A 264 -16.48 -22.60 -7.30
CA ASP A 264 -15.78 -23.28 -8.38
C ASP A 264 -14.25 -23.07 -8.28
N VAL A 265 -13.83 -21.87 -7.85
CA VAL A 265 -12.41 -21.59 -7.64
C VAL A 265 -11.88 -22.34 -6.42
N TRP A 266 -12.67 -22.44 -5.35
CA TRP A 266 -12.29 -23.26 -4.20
C TRP A 266 -12.15 -24.74 -4.56
N ALA A 267 -13.04 -25.29 -5.40
CA ALA A 267 -12.91 -26.65 -5.88
C ALA A 267 -11.59 -26.86 -6.66
N LYS A 268 -11.15 -25.84 -7.43
CA LYS A 268 -9.84 -25.90 -8.10
C LYS A 268 -8.67 -25.85 -7.11
N VAL A 269 -8.77 -25.05 -6.03
CA VAL A 269 -7.75 -25.07 -4.96
C VAL A 269 -7.63 -26.45 -4.32
N ASP A 270 -8.77 -27.11 -4.06
CA ASP A 270 -8.77 -28.47 -3.49
C ASP A 270 -8.11 -29.49 -4.45
N GLU A 271 -8.35 -29.37 -5.76
CA GLU A 271 -7.70 -30.17 -6.80
C GLU A 271 -6.19 -29.99 -6.77
N GLU A 272 -5.68 -28.75 -6.85
CA GLU A 272 -4.24 -28.42 -6.83
C GLU A 272 -3.56 -28.88 -5.53
N VAL A 273 -4.25 -28.78 -4.40
CA VAL A 273 -3.72 -29.31 -3.11
C VAL A 273 -3.58 -30.83 -3.15
N VAL A 274 -4.47 -31.56 -3.83
CA VAL A 274 -4.35 -33.01 -3.99
C VAL A 274 -3.16 -33.35 -4.90
N GLU A 275 -2.98 -32.63 -6.01
CA GLU A 275 -1.87 -32.82 -6.95
C GLU A 275 -0.52 -32.51 -6.29
N LEU A 276 -0.41 -31.39 -5.56
CA LEU A 276 0.76 -31.08 -4.76
C LEU A 276 1.11 -32.18 -3.76
N LYS A 277 0.13 -32.71 -3.03
CA LYS A 277 0.36 -33.81 -2.08
C LYS A 277 0.82 -35.07 -2.79
N ALA A 278 0.29 -35.38 -3.96
CA ALA A 278 0.70 -36.53 -4.75
C ALA A 278 2.14 -36.37 -5.28
N ALA A 279 2.48 -35.22 -5.84
CA ALA A 279 3.83 -34.90 -6.30
C ALA A 279 4.83 -34.97 -5.13
N TYR A 280 4.50 -34.36 -3.98
CA TYR A 280 5.34 -34.44 -2.79
C TYR A 280 5.48 -35.87 -2.28
N ALA A 281 4.42 -36.68 -2.30
CA ALA A 281 4.51 -38.08 -1.87
C ALA A 281 5.43 -38.92 -2.77
N ALA A 282 5.42 -38.67 -4.08
CA ALA A 282 6.24 -39.38 -5.07
C ALA A 282 7.73 -38.98 -5.04
N ALA A 283 8.02 -37.69 -4.69
CA ALA A 283 9.40 -37.20 -4.70
C ALA A 283 10.27 -37.83 -3.60
N PRO A 284 11.57 -38.07 -3.85
CA PRO A 284 12.54 -38.44 -2.82
C PRO A 284 12.63 -37.39 -1.73
N LYS A 285 12.88 -37.80 -0.49
CA LYS A 285 12.95 -36.90 0.67
C LYS A 285 14.25 -37.15 1.46
N SER A 286 14.84 -36.06 1.91
CA SER A 286 15.88 -36.05 2.90
C SER A 286 15.37 -36.47 4.29
N ALA A 287 16.26 -36.75 5.22
CA ALA A 287 15.94 -37.25 6.56
C ALA A 287 15.01 -36.31 7.37
N ASN A 288 14.99 -34.99 7.03
CA ASN A 288 14.13 -33.99 7.65
C ASN A 288 12.81 -33.76 6.89
N GLY A 289 12.47 -34.63 5.92
CA GLY A 289 11.24 -34.57 5.15
C GLY A 289 11.22 -33.53 3.99
N LYS A 290 12.31 -32.82 3.73
CA LYS A 290 12.40 -31.95 2.56
C LYS A 290 12.57 -32.75 1.29
N VAL A 291 12.04 -32.27 0.18
CA VAL A 291 12.28 -32.86 -1.16
C VAL A 291 13.78 -32.85 -1.43
N ASP A 292 14.30 -33.97 -1.90
CA ASP A 292 15.70 -34.13 -2.26
C ASP A 292 15.89 -33.91 -3.77
N ALA A 293 16.10 -32.65 -4.14
CA ALA A 293 16.30 -32.25 -5.53
C ALA A 293 17.61 -32.83 -6.14
N ALA A 294 18.58 -33.24 -5.31
CA ALA A 294 19.80 -33.87 -5.81
C ALA A 294 19.59 -35.34 -6.19
N ALA A 295 18.65 -36.02 -5.49
CA ALA A 295 18.27 -37.38 -5.80
C ALA A 295 17.38 -37.50 -7.05
N ASP A 296 16.43 -36.57 -7.23
CA ASP A 296 15.56 -36.48 -8.40
C ASP A 296 15.15 -35.03 -8.70
N PRO A 297 15.90 -34.31 -9.58
CA PRO A 297 15.58 -32.94 -9.96
C PRO A 297 14.21 -32.80 -10.66
N ALA A 298 13.76 -33.81 -11.41
CA ALA A 298 12.50 -33.75 -12.10
C ALA A 298 11.30 -33.86 -11.14
N ALA A 299 11.38 -34.74 -10.16
CA ALA A 299 10.38 -34.82 -9.10
C ALA A 299 10.34 -33.56 -8.23
N ALA A 300 11.50 -32.95 -7.96
CA ALA A 300 11.55 -31.67 -7.25
C ALA A 300 10.88 -30.55 -8.03
N ALA A 301 11.17 -30.44 -9.33
CA ALA A 301 10.51 -29.45 -10.20
C ALA A 301 8.98 -29.67 -10.30
N ALA A 302 8.51 -30.91 -10.30
CA ALA A 302 7.07 -31.20 -10.26
C ALA A 302 6.42 -30.67 -8.97
N VAL A 303 7.05 -30.87 -7.80
CA VAL A 303 6.53 -30.32 -6.53
C VAL A 303 6.52 -28.79 -6.53
N GLU A 304 7.53 -28.14 -7.14
CA GLU A 304 7.56 -26.67 -7.27
C GLU A 304 6.43 -26.16 -8.17
N LEU A 305 6.13 -26.83 -9.28
CA LEU A 305 5.03 -26.46 -10.17
C LEU A 305 3.68 -26.57 -9.46
N GLU A 306 3.38 -27.70 -8.83
CA GLU A 306 2.13 -27.88 -8.10
C GLU A 306 1.96 -26.88 -6.95
N MET A 307 3.05 -26.53 -6.26
CA MET A 307 3.00 -25.44 -5.28
C MET A 307 2.65 -24.10 -5.93
N GLY A 308 3.20 -23.83 -7.12
CA GLY A 308 2.86 -22.67 -7.92
C GLY A 308 1.39 -22.63 -8.30
N ASP A 309 0.80 -23.77 -8.70
CA ASP A 309 -0.59 -23.89 -9.11
C ASP A 309 -1.56 -23.70 -7.93
N VAL A 310 -1.24 -24.22 -6.73
CA VAL A 310 -1.97 -23.92 -5.49
C VAL A 310 -1.96 -22.41 -5.21
N LEU A 311 -0.80 -21.75 -5.27
CA LEU A 311 -0.69 -20.31 -5.02
C LEU A 311 -1.47 -19.50 -6.06
N PHE A 312 -1.40 -19.87 -7.33
CA PHE A 312 -2.14 -19.21 -8.40
C PHE A 312 -3.66 -19.35 -8.22
N SER A 313 -4.13 -20.53 -7.82
CA SER A 313 -5.55 -20.80 -7.54
C SER A 313 -6.05 -19.98 -6.34
N LEU A 314 -5.24 -19.85 -5.27
CA LEU A 314 -5.54 -18.97 -4.12
C LEU A 314 -5.60 -17.47 -4.53
N VAL A 315 -4.73 -17.04 -5.46
CA VAL A 315 -4.82 -15.68 -6.03
C VAL A 315 -6.13 -15.48 -6.80
N ASN A 316 -6.63 -16.50 -7.50
CA ASN A 316 -7.94 -16.45 -8.16
C ASN A 316 -9.09 -16.36 -7.16
N VAL A 317 -9.04 -17.06 -6.03
CA VAL A 317 -10.00 -16.90 -4.93
C VAL A 317 -10.00 -15.46 -4.45
N ALA A 318 -8.81 -14.90 -4.13
CA ALA A 318 -8.68 -13.51 -3.68
C ALA A 318 -9.31 -12.54 -4.70
N ARG A 319 -9.01 -12.72 -6.00
CA ARG A 319 -9.57 -11.91 -7.08
C ARG A 319 -11.11 -11.97 -7.13
N LYS A 320 -11.69 -13.18 -7.06
CA LYS A 320 -13.14 -13.38 -7.05
C LYS A 320 -13.82 -12.75 -5.85
N MET A 321 -13.14 -12.72 -4.70
CA MET A 321 -13.60 -12.07 -3.47
C MET A 321 -13.35 -10.56 -3.44
N GLY A 322 -12.74 -9.97 -4.49
CA GLY A 322 -12.38 -8.54 -4.50
C GLY A 322 -11.18 -8.18 -3.63
N VAL A 323 -10.38 -9.16 -3.19
CA VAL A 323 -9.21 -8.98 -2.33
C VAL A 323 -7.96 -8.86 -3.19
N GLN A 324 -7.05 -7.96 -2.84
CA GLN A 324 -5.73 -7.87 -3.43
C GLN A 324 -4.79 -8.85 -2.72
N ALA A 325 -4.34 -9.90 -3.43
CA ALA A 325 -3.58 -10.99 -2.82
C ALA A 325 -2.23 -10.55 -2.27
N GLU A 326 -1.52 -9.66 -2.98
CA GLU A 326 -0.22 -9.13 -2.56
C GLU A 326 -0.34 -8.32 -1.28
N GLU A 327 -1.29 -7.38 -1.23
CA GLU A 327 -1.53 -6.51 -0.09
C GLU A 327 -2.02 -7.31 1.13
N ALA A 328 -2.88 -8.33 0.92
CA ALA A 328 -3.36 -9.19 1.99
C ALA A 328 -2.23 -10.01 2.63
N LEU A 329 -1.31 -10.55 1.81
CA LEU A 329 -0.15 -11.28 2.32
C LEU A 329 0.84 -10.36 3.01
N ARG A 330 1.10 -9.17 2.46
CA ARG A 330 1.94 -8.14 3.07
C ARG A 330 1.42 -7.74 4.46
N ALA A 331 0.13 -7.43 4.58
CA ALA A 331 -0.50 -7.13 5.86
C ALA A 331 -0.34 -8.27 6.88
N THR A 332 -0.39 -9.53 6.42
CA THR A 332 -0.16 -10.70 7.27
C THR A 332 1.30 -10.79 7.71
N CYS A 333 2.26 -10.51 6.82
CA CYS A 333 3.68 -10.42 7.18
C CYS A 333 3.94 -9.31 8.20
N GLY A 334 3.30 -8.14 8.04
CA GLY A 334 3.36 -7.03 9.00
C GLY A 334 2.85 -7.44 10.38
N LYS A 335 1.67 -8.07 10.44
CA LYS A 335 1.14 -8.62 11.71
C LYS A 335 2.11 -9.61 12.37
N PHE A 336 2.71 -10.49 11.57
CA PHE A 336 3.68 -11.46 12.10
C PHE A 336 4.89 -10.75 12.71
N ARG A 337 5.47 -9.76 12.02
CA ARG A 337 6.59 -8.95 12.52
C ARG A 337 6.26 -8.24 13.83
N THR A 338 5.09 -7.60 13.91
CA THR A 338 4.63 -6.90 15.12
C THR A 338 4.52 -7.85 16.31
N ARG A 339 3.92 -9.04 16.11
CA ARG A 339 3.80 -10.07 17.15
C ARG A 339 5.15 -10.62 17.57
N TRP A 340 6.03 -10.84 16.61
CA TRP A 340 7.38 -11.31 16.89
C TRP A 340 8.17 -10.30 17.71
N ALA A 341 8.16 -9.02 17.36
CA ALA A 341 8.78 -7.95 18.12
C ALA A 341 8.22 -7.84 19.56
N PHE A 342 6.91 -8.10 19.75
CA PHE A 342 6.33 -8.20 21.08
C PHE A 342 6.94 -9.36 21.88
N MET A 343 7.10 -10.54 21.27
CA MET A 343 7.72 -11.70 21.92
C MET A 343 9.18 -11.44 22.28
N GLU A 344 9.95 -10.83 21.39
CA GLU A 344 11.34 -10.41 21.66
C GLU A 344 11.43 -9.43 22.83
N GLY A 345 10.53 -8.41 22.84
CA GLY A 345 10.44 -7.46 23.95
C GLY A 345 10.08 -8.11 25.29
N ALA A 346 9.16 -9.08 25.26
CA ALA A 346 8.76 -9.82 26.45
C ALA A 346 9.89 -10.74 26.99
N ALA A 347 10.62 -11.41 26.11
CA ALA A 347 11.79 -12.22 26.47
C ALA A 347 12.92 -11.34 27.04
N ALA A 348 13.21 -10.22 26.39
CA ALA A 348 14.23 -9.26 26.85
C ALA A 348 13.88 -8.69 28.22
N GLY A 349 12.60 -8.43 28.51
CA GLY A 349 12.12 -8.02 29.82
C GLY A 349 12.37 -9.05 30.93
N GLN A 350 12.60 -10.32 30.57
CA GLN A 350 12.97 -11.41 31.47
C GLN A 350 14.49 -11.68 31.48
N GLY A 351 15.31 -10.86 30.76
CA GLY A 351 16.73 -11.07 30.60
C GLY A 351 17.09 -12.27 29.72
N ARG A 352 16.16 -12.73 28.87
CA ARG A 352 16.31 -13.87 27.94
C ARG A 352 16.21 -13.37 26.50
N ARG A 353 16.71 -14.12 25.56
CA ARG A 353 16.44 -13.95 24.13
C ARG A 353 15.23 -14.78 23.75
N VAL A 354 14.55 -14.44 22.67
CA VAL A 354 13.37 -15.20 22.20
C VAL A 354 13.73 -16.64 21.87
N GLU A 355 14.94 -16.89 21.36
CA GLU A 355 15.45 -18.24 21.03
C GLU A 355 15.71 -19.11 22.26
N ASP A 356 15.76 -18.53 23.45
CA ASP A 356 15.94 -19.24 24.73
C ASP A 356 14.58 -19.66 25.34
N LEU A 357 13.47 -19.30 24.70
CA LEU A 357 12.12 -19.69 25.10
C LEU A 357 11.79 -21.08 24.57
N SER A 358 11.01 -21.85 25.33
CA SER A 358 10.38 -23.07 24.84
C SER A 358 9.25 -22.74 23.84
N MET A 359 8.85 -23.73 23.02
CA MET A 359 7.70 -23.56 22.12
C MET A 359 6.42 -23.19 22.86
N ASP A 360 6.19 -23.75 24.05
CA ASP A 360 5.00 -23.44 24.85
C ASP A 360 5.02 -21.96 25.30
N GLU A 361 6.17 -21.46 25.78
CA GLU A 361 6.35 -20.05 26.17
C GLU A 361 6.19 -19.12 24.95
N MET A 362 6.72 -19.50 23.78
CA MET A 362 6.53 -18.75 22.55
C MET A 362 5.05 -18.69 22.16
N GLU A 363 4.33 -19.82 22.23
CA GLU A 363 2.90 -19.88 21.90
C GLU A 363 2.06 -19.04 22.89
N GLU A 364 2.36 -19.08 24.18
CA GLU A 364 1.69 -18.22 25.17
C GLU A 364 1.87 -16.73 24.84
N LEU A 365 3.09 -16.29 24.52
CA LEU A 365 3.37 -14.92 24.11
C LEU A 365 2.69 -14.55 22.80
N TRP A 366 2.66 -15.49 21.84
CA TRP A 366 1.96 -15.31 20.57
C TRP A 366 0.45 -15.15 20.76
N GLN A 367 -0.18 -15.94 21.62
CA GLN A 367 -1.61 -15.77 21.92
C GLN A 367 -1.87 -14.47 22.68
N LEU A 368 -0.96 -14.08 23.59
CA LEU A 368 -1.08 -12.81 24.31
C LEU A 368 -1.00 -11.62 23.34
N SER A 369 -0.10 -11.66 22.35
CA SER A 369 0.01 -10.60 21.33
C SER A 369 -1.28 -10.44 20.52
N LYS A 370 -1.95 -11.56 20.17
CA LYS A 370 -3.25 -11.54 19.47
C LYS A 370 -4.34 -10.86 20.29
N VAL A 371 -4.38 -11.14 21.61
CA VAL A 371 -5.37 -10.52 22.49
C VAL A 371 -5.15 -9.02 22.59
N LEU A 372 -3.90 -8.58 22.68
CA LEU A 372 -3.54 -7.16 22.73
C LEU A 372 -3.87 -6.41 21.42
N GLU A 373 -3.72 -7.08 20.27
CA GLU A 373 -4.15 -6.53 18.97
C GLU A 373 -5.69 -6.53 18.86
N GLY A 374 -6.37 -7.60 19.30
CA GLY A 374 -7.82 -7.76 19.21
C GLY A 374 -8.59 -6.75 20.07
N ASP A 375 -8.08 -6.38 21.24
CA ASP A 375 -8.64 -5.31 22.08
C ASP A 375 -8.45 -3.91 21.44
N GLY A 376 -7.66 -3.80 20.39
CA GLY A 376 -7.42 -2.62 19.56
C GLY A 376 -8.28 -2.51 18.28
N LEU A 377 -8.95 -3.58 17.84
CA LEU A 377 -9.69 -3.67 16.57
C LEU A 377 -11.21 -3.84 16.74
N GLY A 378 -11.76 -3.70 17.93
CA GLY A 378 -13.20 -3.72 18.25
C GLY A 378 -13.88 -2.35 18.19
#